data_1f47ea61e19b9343602947953b937d41
#
_entry.id   1f47ea61e19b9343602947953b937d41
#
_cell.length_a   1.000
_cell.length_b   1.000
_cell.length_c   1.000
_cell.angle_alpha   90.00
_cell.angle_beta   90.00
_cell.angle_gamma   90.00
#
_symmetry.space_group_name_H-M   'P 1'
#
loop_
_entity.id
_entity.type
_entity.pdbx_description
1 polymer ?
#
loop_
_entity_poly.entity_id
_entity_poly.type
_entity_poly.pdbx_seq_one_letter_code
_entity_poly.pdbx_strand_id
1 'polypeptide(L)'
;MKSVIVPAPGKIEIREVETPVINAYQALVKTEMVALCNATDSKLIAGHFPGVDTYPLALGHENAGIVVAVGEKVRNFKVGDRAIGGLISDFGAQGINSGWGGFSEYVVVNDFEVLKEEGLATPEQGCWDSFEIQNSVPAHVQPEEAVISCTWREVLGAFKDFNLTPGKKVIVTME
;
A
#
# COMPACT_ATOMS: atom_id res chain seq x y z
N MET A 1 12.66 -12.57 2.46
CA MET A 1 12.79 -11.23 1.90
C MET A 1 13.00 -10.21 2.99
N LYS A 2 13.56 -9.03 2.65
CA LYS A 2 13.74 -7.94 3.62
C LYS A 2 12.48 -7.08 3.72
N SER A 3 12.20 -6.60 4.94
CA SER A 3 11.13 -5.66 5.24
C SER A 3 11.59 -4.66 6.30
N VAL A 4 11.05 -3.44 6.26
CA VAL A 4 11.30 -2.40 7.27
C VAL A 4 10.32 -2.57 8.41
N ILE A 5 10.84 -2.82 9.61
CA ILE A 5 10.07 -3.13 10.81
C ILE A 5 10.34 -2.07 11.88
N VAL A 6 9.29 -1.68 12.60
CA VAL A 6 9.35 -0.94 13.86
C VAL A 6 9.16 -1.94 15.00
N PRO A 7 10.24 -2.41 15.65
CA PRO A 7 10.13 -3.40 16.72
C PRO A 7 9.50 -2.83 18.00
N ALA A 8 9.64 -1.54 18.20
CA ALA A 8 9.04 -0.76 19.30
C ALA A 8 9.08 0.73 18.92
N PRO A 9 8.27 1.60 19.53
CA PRO A 9 8.29 3.03 19.29
C PRO A 9 9.71 3.63 19.32
N GLY A 10 10.02 4.43 18.30
CA GLY A 10 11.32 5.10 18.14
C GLY A 10 12.44 4.21 17.58
N LYS A 11 12.16 2.96 17.21
CA LYS A 11 13.16 2.03 16.66
C LYS A 11 12.76 1.57 15.26
N ILE A 12 13.73 1.45 14.38
CA ILE A 12 13.56 0.92 13.03
C ILE A 12 14.65 -0.14 12.81
N GLU A 13 14.29 -1.22 12.17
CA GLU A 13 15.23 -2.25 11.73
C GLU A 13 14.83 -2.84 10.37
N ILE A 14 15.78 -3.46 9.68
CA ILE A 14 15.52 -4.31 8.53
C ILE A 14 15.51 -5.76 9.05
N ARG A 15 14.41 -6.46 8.78
CA ARG A 15 14.23 -7.86 9.21
C ARG A 15 13.98 -8.76 8.00
N GLU A 16 14.55 -9.95 8.06
CA GLU A 16 14.19 -11.01 7.11
C GLU A 16 12.81 -11.57 7.52
N VAL A 17 11.90 -11.59 6.55
CA VAL A 17 10.53 -12.10 6.69
C VAL A 17 10.21 -13.05 5.54
N GLU A 18 9.17 -13.85 5.68
CA GLU A 18 8.71 -14.72 4.59
C GLU A 18 8.12 -13.88 3.45
N THR A 19 8.32 -14.34 2.22
CA THR A 19 7.67 -13.72 1.05
C THR A 19 6.19 -14.06 1.08
N PRO A 20 5.28 -13.09 0.84
CA PRO A 20 3.85 -13.36 0.84
C PRO A 20 3.46 -14.44 -0.17
N VAL A 21 2.55 -15.32 0.23
CA VAL A 21 1.91 -16.27 -0.67
C VAL A 21 0.60 -15.65 -1.15
N ILE A 22 0.47 -15.49 -2.47
CA ILE A 22 -0.72 -14.89 -3.08
C ILE A 22 -1.87 -15.92 -3.18
N ASN A 23 -3.10 -15.42 -3.05
CA ASN A 23 -4.30 -16.20 -3.32
C ASN A 23 -4.80 -15.98 -4.78
N ALA A 24 -5.96 -16.56 -5.11
CA ALA A 24 -6.53 -16.51 -6.45
C ALA A 24 -6.80 -15.08 -6.97
N TYR A 25 -7.01 -14.10 -6.10
CA TYR A 25 -7.39 -12.71 -6.43
C TYR A 25 -6.24 -11.72 -6.33
N GLN A 26 -5.03 -12.20 -6.07
CA GLN A 26 -3.88 -11.36 -5.74
C GLN A 26 -2.78 -11.46 -6.77
N ALA A 27 -2.00 -10.39 -6.89
CA ALA A 27 -0.74 -10.41 -7.64
C ALA A 27 0.44 -10.07 -6.70
N LEU A 28 1.56 -10.77 -6.91
CA LEU A 28 2.81 -10.51 -6.21
C LEU A 28 3.60 -9.46 -6.99
N VAL A 29 4.01 -8.42 -6.29
CA VAL A 29 4.76 -7.29 -6.86
C VAL A 29 6.14 -7.26 -6.25
N LYS A 30 7.18 -7.23 -7.09
CA LYS A 30 8.54 -6.94 -6.67
C LYS A 30 8.72 -5.43 -6.60
N THR A 31 8.97 -4.90 -5.41
CA THR A 31 9.10 -3.46 -5.16
C THR A 31 10.32 -2.87 -5.88
N GLU A 32 10.12 -1.76 -6.60
CA GLU A 32 11.17 -0.97 -7.24
C GLU A 32 11.43 0.33 -6.49
N MET A 33 10.37 0.96 -5.99
CA MET A 33 10.42 2.28 -5.35
C MET A 33 9.44 2.37 -4.18
N VAL A 34 9.82 3.10 -3.15
CA VAL A 34 8.98 3.45 -2.01
C VAL A 34 9.09 4.94 -1.72
N ALA A 35 8.03 5.53 -1.17
CA ALA A 35 8.04 6.89 -0.65
C ALA A 35 7.70 6.89 0.82
N LEU A 36 8.39 7.73 1.59
CA LEU A 36 8.14 7.90 3.02
C LEU A 36 7.02 8.94 3.21
N CYS A 37 5.91 8.52 3.80
CA CYS A 37 4.85 9.43 4.23
C CYS A 37 5.22 10.07 5.56
N ASN A 38 5.59 11.36 5.54
CA ASN A 38 5.98 12.07 6.76
C ASN A 38 4.87 12.07 7.83
N ALA A 39 3.61 12.10 7.43
CA ALA A 39 2.48 12.12 8.37
C ALA A 39 2.22 10.75 9.02
N THR A 40 2.11 9.70 8.21
CA THR A 40 1.73 8.35 8.67
C THR A 40 2.92 7.61 9.26
N ASP A 41 4.00 7.46 8.48
CA ASP A 41 5.14 6.63 8.89
C ASP A 41 5.84 7.19 10.11
N SER A 42 5.97 8.54 10.23
CA SER A 42 6.58 9.15 11.41
C SER A 42 5.75 8.92 12.68
N LYS A 43 4.42 8.95 12.58
CA LYS A 43 3.53 8.66 13.73
C LYS A 43 3.59 7.19 14.13
N LEU A 44 3.64 6.27 13.15
CA LEU A 44 3.79 4.83 13.42
C LEU A 44 5.14 4.53 14.09
N ILE A 45 6.22 5.13 13.58
CA ILE A 45 7.56 4.99 14.17
C ILE A 45 7.57 5.54 15.59
N ALA A 46 6.96 6.70 15.84
CA ALA A 46 6.94 7.34 17.13
C ALA A 46 5.98 6.69 18.15
N GLY A 47 5.08 5.80 17.72
CA GLY A 47 4.04 5.20 18.57
C GLY A 47 2.86 6.13 18.84
N HIS A 48 2.60 7.08 17.95
CA HIS A 48 1.55 8.10 18.09
C HIS A 48 0.45 7.99 17.04
N PHE A 49 0.43 6.90 16.25
CA PHE A 49 -0.62 6.70 15.25
C PHE A 49 -1.91 6.23 15.95
N PRO A 50 -3.04 6.93 15.76
CA PRO A 50 -4.30 6.58 16.42
C PRO A 50 -4.73 5.14 16.13
N GLY A 51 -5.06 4.39 17.20
CA GLY A 51 -5.53 3.00 17.08
C GLY A 51 -4.44 1.96 16.80
N VAL A 52 -3.17 2.34 16.77
CA VAL A 52 -2.03 1.42 16.61
C VAL A 52 -1.16 1.47 17.87
N ASP A 53 -1.23 0.40 18.66
CA ASP A 53 -0.50 0.24 19.93
C ASP A 53 0.30 -1.08 20.02
N THR A 54 0.23 -1.91 18.98
CA THR A 54 0.85 -3.24 18.94
C THR A 54 2.08 -3.28 18.04
N TYR A 55 3.19 -3.74 18.58
CA TYR A 55 4.48 -3.89 17.90
C TYR A 55 4.99 -5.32 18.06
N PRO A 56 5.90 -5.82 17.19
CA PRO A 56 6.52 -5.15 16.03
C PRO A 56 5.53 -4.86 14.90
N LEU A 57 5.82 -3.81 14.10
CA LEU A 57 4.95 -3.29 13.05
C LEU A 57 5.73 -3.18 11.73
N ALA A 58 5.21 -3.76 10.64
CA ALA A 58 5.79 -3.59 9.31
C ALA A 58 5.28 -2.30 8.65
N LEU A 59 6.19 -1.45 8.20
CA LEU A 59 5.89 -0.12 7.67
C LEU A 59 5.61 -0.10 6.17
N GLY A 60 5.00 1.00 5.75
CA GLY A 60 4.96 1.50 4.39
C GLY A 60 3.65 1.25 3.66
N HIS A 61 3.19 2.26 2.95
CA HIS A 61 1.93 2.22 2.19
C HIS A 61 2.04 2.93 0.83
N GLU A 62 3.17 3.58 0.55
CA GLU A 62 3.45 4.21 -0.73
C GLU A 62 4.58 3.45 -1.43
N ASN A 63 4.26 2.68 -2.44
CA ASN A 63 5.22 1.88 -3.20
C ASN A 63 4.78 1.69 -4.63
N ALA A 64 5.74 1.36 -5.48
CA ALA A 64 5.56 0.95 -6.86
C ALA A 64 6.50 -0.21 -7.17
N GLY A 65 6.10 -1.13 -8.03
CA GLY A 65 6.93 -2.26 -8.41
C GLY A 65 6.35 -3.05 -9.57
N ILE A 66 7.05 -4.10 -9.97
CA ILE A 66 6.68 -4.95 -11.10
C ILE A 66 5.95 -6.20 -10.61
N VAL A 67 4.81 -6.49 -11.22
CA VAL A 67 4.07 -7.73 -11.02
C VAL A 67 4.91 -8.91 -11.51
N VAL A 68 5.20 -9.86 -10.62
CA VAL A 68 6.02 -11.05 -10.91
C VAL A 68 5.23 -12.35 -10.90
N ALA A 69 4.06 -12.37 -10.27
CA ALA A 69 3.12 -13.49 -10.31
C ALA A 69 1.69 -12.98 -10.14
N VAL A 70 0.72 -13.73 -10.65
CA VAL A 70 -0.72 -13.43 -10.55
C VAL A 70 -1.50 -14.68 -10.16
N GLY A 71 -2.53 -14.51 -9.33
CA GLY A 71 -3.49 -15.54 -9.01
C GLY A 71 -4.44 -15.85 -10.18
N GLU A 72 -5.08 -17.00 -10.14
CA GLU A 72 -5.86 -17.54 -11.27
C GLU A 72 -7.10 -16.72 -11.65
N LYS A 73 -7.62 -15.90 -10.73
CA LYS A 73 -8.79 -15.04 -10.92
C LYS A 73 -8.45 -13.58 -11.21
N VAL A 74 -7.17 -13.22 -11.15
CA VAL A 74 -6.71 -11.85 -11.43
C VAL A 74 -6.92 -11.55 -12.92
N ARG A 75 -7.53 -10.38 -13.22
CA ARG A 75 -7.80 -9.92 -14.59
C ARG A 75 -7.21 -8.54 -14.88
N ASN A 76 -7.04 -7.69 -13.86
CA ASN A 76 -6.61 -6.31 -14.03
C ASN A 76 -5.11 -6.10 -13.83
N PHE A 77 -4.38 -7.18 -13.54
CA PHE A 77 -2.91 -7.20 -13.48
C PHE A 77 -2.36 -8.35 -14.31
N LYS A 78 -1.21 -8.16 -14.93
CA LYS A 78 -0.44 -9.22 -15.60
C LYS A 78 1.03 -9.11 -15.22
N VAL A 79 1.76 -10.22 -15.34
CA VAL A 79 3.20 -10.23 -15.12
C VAL A 79 3.89 -9.23 -16.04
N GLY A 80 4.73 -8.38 -15.47
CA GLY A 80 5.42 -7.29 -16.15
C GLY A 80 4.73 -5.92 -16.06
N ASP A 81 3.48 -5.83 -15.58
CA ASP A 81 2.85 -4.55 -15.30
C ASP A 81 3.54 -3.87 -14.11
N ARG A 82 3.64 -2.54 -14.14
CA ARG A 82 3.96 -1.78 -12.93
C ARG A 82 2.69 -1.52 -12.15
N ALA A 83 2.70 -1.89 -10.86
CA ALA A 83 1.59 -1.68 -9.93
C ALA A 83 1.99 -0.78 -8.77
N ILE A 84 1.02 -0.11 -8.17
CA ILE A 84 1.18 0.80 -7.04
C ILE A 84 0.31 0.38 -5.85
N GLY A 85 0.68 0.84 -4.65
CA GLY A 85 -0.12 0.68 -3.43
C GLY A 85 -0.14 -0.75 -2.88
N GLY A 86 0.85 -1.56 -3.23
CA GLY A 86 0.97 -2.92 -2.70
C GLY A 86 1.17 -2.91 -1.18
N LEU A 87 0.64 -3.93 -0.50
CA LEU A 87 0.74 -4.06 0.94
C LEU A 87 0.85 -5.53 1.36
N ILE A 88 1.12 -5.76 2.65
CA ILE A 88 1.05 -7.07 3.29
C ILE A 88 0.12 -6.93 4.49
N SER A 89 -1.09 -7.43 4.38
CA SER A 89 -2.11 -7.34 5.43
C SER A 89 -1.87 -8.32 6.57
N ASP A 90 -1.22 -9.45 6.29
CA ASP A 90 -0.97 -10.51 7.24
C ASP A 90 0.45 -11.07 7.06
N PHE A 91 1.21 -11.10 8.15
CA PHE A 91 2.54 -11.72 8.23
C PHE A 91 2.50 -13.13 8.83
N GLY A 92 1.31 -13.72 8.97
CA GLY A 92 1.13 -15.07 9.49
C GLY A 92 1.71 -15.26 10.89
N ALA A 93 2.37 -16.40 11.09
CA ALA A 93 2.96 -16.78 12.39
C ALA A 93 4.24 -16.01 12.77
N GLN A 94 4.65 -14.98 12.01
CA GLN A 94 5.90 -14.26 12.24
C GLN A 94 5.83 -13.24 13.40
N GLY A 95 4.64 -13.05 14.00
CA GLY A 95 4.44 -12.15 15.13
C GLY A 95 4.68 -10.67 14.77
N ILE A 96 4.42 -10.28 13.51
CA ILE A 96 4.55 -8.93 13.00
C ILE A 96 3.16 -8.42 12.65
N ASN A 97 2.80 -7.25 13.14
CA ASN A 97 1.56 -6.57 12.79
C ASN A 97 1.75 -5.77 11.50
N SER A 98 0.68 -5.61 10.72
CA SER A 98 0.73 -4.81 9.50
C SER A 98 0.53 -3.32 9.81
N GLY A 99 1.54 -2.51 9.47
CA GLY A 99 1.42 -1.08 9.22
C GLY A 99 1.51 -0.85 7.70
N TRP A 100 0.69 -1.60 6.97
CA TRP A 100 0.63 -1.83 5.54
C TRP A 100 1.78 -2.69 4.97
N GLY A 101 2.98 -2.72 5.54
CA GLY A 101 4.07 -3.60 5.12
C GLY A 101 4.66 -3.32 3.74
N GLY A 102 4.35 -2.15 3.16
CA GLY A 102 4.75 -1.79 1.79
C GLY A 102 6.24 -1.49 1.61
N PHE A 103 7.01 -1.32 2.69
CA PHE A 103 8.47 -1.20 2.63
C PHE A 103 9.14 -2.58 2.72
N SER A 104 8.69 -3.48 1.86
CA SER A 104 9.19 -4.84 1.70
C SER A 104 9.67 -5.09 0.28
N GLU A 105 10.60 -6.02 0.08
CA GLU A 105 11.10 -6.38 -1.28
C GLU A 105 9.99 -6.94 -2.18
N TYR A 106 8.95 -7.54 -1.59
CA TYR A 106 7.75 -7.99 -2.28
C TYR A 106 6.52 -7.56 -1.49
N VAL A 107 5.49 -7.17 -2.21
CA VAL A 107 4.18 -6.77 -1.69
C VAL A 107 3.07 -7.42 -2.51
N VAL A 108 1.85 -7.31 -2.02
CA VAL A 108 0.67 -7.88 -2.66
C VAL A 108 -0.27 -6.77 -3.12
N VAL A 109 -0.76 -6.85 -4.33
CA VAL A 109 -1.91 -6.08 -4.81
C VAL A 109 -3.11 -7.01 -5.01
N ASN A 110 -4.29 -6.50 -4.72
CA ASN A 110 -5.56 -7.23 -4.85
C ASN A 110 -6.30 -6.75 -6.09
N ASP A 111 -6.89 -7.65 -6.84
CA ASP A 111 -7.77 -7.28 -7.94
C ASP A 111 -9.14 -6.87 -7.39
N PHE A 112 -9.23 -5.62 -6.96
CA PHE A 112 -10.40 -5.09 -6.26
C PHE A 112 -11.67 -5.13 -7.12
N GLU A 113 -11.58 -4.91 -8.43
CA GLU A 113 -12.74 -4.99 -9.32
C GLU A 113 -13.28 -6.41 -9.41
N VAL A 114 -12.41 -7.42 -9.45
CA VAL A 114 -12.84 -8.83 -9.42
C VAL A 114 -13.47 -9.17 -8.06
N LEU A 115 -12.88 -8.71 -6.96
CA LEU A 115 -13.47 -8.89 -5.62
C LEU A 115 -14.87 -8.27 -5.53
N LYS A 116 -15.06 -7.07 -6.09
CA LYS A 116 -16.37 -6.40 -6.17
C LYS A 116 -17.39 -7.20 -6.96
N GLU A 117 -17.02 -7.65 -8.15
CA GLU A 117 -17.91 -8.43 -9.02
C GLU A 117 -18.35 -9.75 -8.40
N GLU A 118 -17.47 -10.38 -7.61
CA GLU A 118 -17.78 -11.63 -6.90
C GLU A 118 -18.41 -11.39 -5.51
N GLY A 119 -18.65 -10.13 -5.10
CA GLY A 119 -19.25 -9.80 -3.80
C GLY A 119 -18.31 -10.03 -2.61
N LEU A 120 -17.00 -10.05 -2.84
CA LEU A 120 -15.98 -10.31 -1.83
C LEU A 120 -15.30 -9.03 -1.32
N ALA A 121 -15.61 -7.86 -1.89
CA ALA A 121 -15.03 -6.57 -1.51
C ALA A 121 -15.70 -6.02 -0.24
N THR A 122 -15.69 -6.78 0.85
CA THR A 122 -16.26 -6.39 2.14
C THR A 122 -15.27 -6.59 3.28
N PRO A 123 -15.38 -5.80 4.38
CA PRO A 123 -14.51 -5.95 5.56
C PRO A 123 -14.57 -7.36 6.18
N GLU A 124 -15.76 -8.01 6.15
CA GLU A 124 -15.94 -9.36 6.67
C GLU A 124 -15.15 -10.41 5.90
N GLN A 125 -14.83 -10.13 4.62
CA GLN A 125 -13.98 -10.96 3.76
C GLN A 125 -12.51 -10.54 3.82
N GLY A 126 -12.15 -9.63 4.74
CA GLY A 126 -10.79 -9.12 4.90
C GLY A 126 -10.37 -8.12 3.82
N CYS A 127 -11.33 -7.54 3.10
CA CYS A 127 -11.04 -6.48 2.14
C CYS A 127 -10.83 -5.15 2.88
N TRP A 128 -9.70 -4.50 2.62
CA TRP A 128 -9.39 -3.17 3.15
C TRP A 128 -9.76 -2.11 2.12
N ASP A 129 -10.16 -0.93 2.58
CA ASP A 129 -10.44 0.22 1.71
C ASP A 129 -9.24 0.58 0.83
N SER A 130 -8.03 0.34 1.34
CA SER A 130 -6.78 0.53 0.58
C SER A 130 -6.62 -0.39 -0.63
N PHE A 131 -7.42 -1.45 -0.81
CA PHE A 131 -7.36 -2.28 -2.01
C PHE A 131 -7.91 -1.57 -3.25
N GLU A 132 -8.86 -0.66 -3.08
CA GLU A 132 -9.41 0.15 -4.18
C GLU A 132 -8.35 1.00 -4.90
N ILE A 133 -7.26 1.32 -4.20
CA ILE A 133 -6.21 2.19 -4.73
C ILE A 133 -5.11 1.43 -5.47
N GLN A 134 -5.10 0.12 -5.35
CA GLN A 134 -4.13 -0.75 -5.99
C GLN A 134 -4.44 -0.86 -7.47
N ASN A 135 -3.59 -0.27 -8.29
CA ASN A 135 -3.79 -0.20 -9.73
C ASN A 135 -2.48 -0.43 -10.49
N SER A 136 -2.61 -0.87 -11.72
CA SER A 136 -1.50 -0.80 -12.67
C SER A 136 -1.37 0.62 -13.21
N VAL A 137 -0.14 1.03 -13.53
CA VAL A 137 0.15 2.32 -14.16
C VAL A 137 0.64 2.10 -15.60
N PRO A 138 0.46 3.09 -16.50
CA PRO A 138 0.95 2.98 -17.88
C PRO A 138 2.44 2.66 -17.95
N ALA A 139 2.85 1.83 -18.90
CA ALA A 139 4.22 1.31 -19.00
C ALA A 139 5.31 2.41 -19.17
N HIS A 140 4.94 3.60 -19.63
CA HIS A 140 5.88 4.73 -19.78
C HIS A 140 6.14 5.48 -18.47
N VAL A 141 5.31 5.30 -17.44
CA VAL A 141 5.46 5.95 -16.14
C VAL A 141 6.63 5.31 -15.40
N GLN A 142 7.60 6.13 -14.98
CA GLN A 142 8.77 5.64 -14.25
C GLN A 142 8.42 5.30 -12.80
N PRO A 143 9.20 4.43 -12.10
CA PRO A 143 8.90 4.05 -10.73
C PRO A 143 8.77 5.24 -9.77
N GLU A 144 9.61 6.27 -9.96
CA GLU A 144 9.61 7.50 -9.16
C GLU A 144 8.33 8.31 -9.33
N GLU A 145 7.77 8.33 -10.53
CA GLU A 145 6.49 8.98 -10.83
C GLU A 145 5.32 8.14 -10.33
N ALA A 146 5.42 6.81 -10.49
CA ALA A 146 4.41 5.87 -10.07
C ALA A 146 4.17 5.93 -8.56
N VAL A 147 5.23 5.94 -7.75
CA VAL A 147 5.11 5.95 -6.29
C VAL A 147 4.45 7.23 -5.77
N ILE A 148 4.72 8.39 -6.38
CA ILE A 148 4.12 9.67 -5.99
C ILE A 148 2.61 9.71 -6.31
N SER A 149 2.16 8.93 -7.29
CA SER A 149 0.73 8.88 -7.65
C SER A 149 -0.16 8.35 -6.51
N CYS A 150 0.41 7.60 -5.56
CA CYS A 150 -0.29 7.20 -4.34
C CYS A 150 -0.81 8.42 -3.57
N THR A 151 0.06 9.40 -3.30
CA THR A 151 -0.27 10.65 -2.61
C THR A 151 -1.11 11.60 -3.47
N TRP A 152 -0.76 11.76 -4.75
CA TRP A 152 -1.48 12.68 -5.65
C TRP A 152 -2.96 12.33 -5.80
N ARG A 153 -3.28 11.05 -5.77
CA ARG A 153 -4.66 10.60 -5.82
C ARG A 153 -5.48 11.08 -4.62
N GLU A 154 -4.92 11.03 -3.42
CA GLU A 154 -5.56 11.55 -2.20
C GLU A 154 -5.82 13.05 -2.32
N VAL A 155 -4.85 13.81 -2.80
CA VAL A 155 -4.99 15.26 -3.05
C VAL A 155 -6.07 15.53 -4.09
N LEU A 156 -6.11 14.76 -5.19
CA LEU A 156 -7.16 14.90 -6.21
C LEU A 156 -8.54 14.51 -5.70
N GLY A 157 -8.63 13.50 -4.83
CA GLY A 157 -9.86 13.13 -4.12
C GLY A 157 -10.38 14.30 -3.30
N ALA A 158 -9.52 14.89 -2.46
CA ALA A 158 -9.87 16.06 -1.65
C ALA A 158 -10.34 17.25 -2.51
N PHE A 159 -9.73 17.49 -3.68
CA PHE A 159 -10.20 18.55 -4.60
C PHE A 159 -11.62 18.31 -5.10
N LYS A 160 -12.00 17.06 -5.37
CA LYS A 160 -13.36 16.69 -5.75
C LYS A 160 -14.33 16.89 -4.57
N ASP A 161 -13.98 16.40 -3.38
CA ASP A 161 -14.82 16.47 -2.19
C ASP A 161 -15.10 17.90 -1.76
N PHE A 162 -14.11 18.78 -1.85
CA PHE A 162 -14.26 20.21 -1.60
C PHE A 162 -14.78 21.00 -2.80
N ASN A 163 -15.10 20.35 -3.91
CA ASN A 163 -15.55 20.98 -5.15
C ASN A 163 -14.62 22.13 -5.59
N LEU A 164 -13.31 21.88 -5.54
CA LEU A 164 -12.31 22.86 -5.94
C LEU A 164 -12.22 22.91 -7.47
N THR A 165 -12.41 24.11 -8.01
CA THR A 165 -12.32 24.37 -9.44
C THR A 165 -11.28 25.45 -9.72
N PRO A 166 -10.75 25.56 -10.95
CA PRO A 166 -9.81 26.60 -11.31
C PRO A 166 -10.30 28.01 -10.93
N GLY A 167 -9.42 28.81 -10.36
CA GLY A 167 -9.72 30.18 -9.89
C GLY A 167 -10.23 30.30 -8.46
N LYS A 168 -10.55 29.20 -7.77
CA LYS A 168 -10.85 29.27 -6.32
C LYS A 168 -9.57 29.50 -5.50
N LYS A 169 -9.72 30.28 -4.44
CA LYS A 169 -8.66 30.51 -3.45
C LYS A 169 -8.82 29.50 -2.32
N VAL A 170 -7.74 28.87 -1.94
CA VAL A 170 -7.68 27.86 -0.87
C VAL A 170 -6.65 28.30 0.16
N ILE A 171 -6.97 28.17 1.43
CA ILE A 171 -6.04 28.32 2.54
C ILE A 171 -5.79 26.92 3.09
N VAL A 172 -4.52 26.51 3.12
CA VAL A 172 -4.08 25.27 3.73
C VAL A 172 -3.36 25.62 5.03
N THR A 173 -3.85 25.08 6.14
CA THR A 173 -3.18 25.18 7.46
C THR A 173 -2.60 23.81 7.80
N MET A 174 -1.37 23.80 8.32
CA MET A 174 -0.73 22.61 8.85
C MET A 174 -0.57 22.78 10.36
N GLU A 175 -0.96 21.77 11.12
CA GLU A 175 -0.71 21.64 12.55
C GLU A 175 0.50 20.73 12.80
#